data_7f9cd5e392ef9c60982e943b53f3d45b
#
_entry.id   7f9cd5e392ef9c60982e943b53f3d45b
#
_cell.length_a   1.000
_cell.length_b   1.000
_cell.length_c   1.000
_cell.angle_alpha   90.00
_cell.angle_beta   90.00
_cell.angle_gamma   90.00
#
_symmetry.space_group_name_H-M   'P 1'
#
loop_
_entity.id
_entity.type
_entity.pdbx_description
1 polymer ?
#
loop_
_entity_poly.entity_id
_entity_poly.type
_entity_poly.pdbx_seq_one_letter_code
_entity_poly.pdbx_strand_id
1 'polypeptide(L)'
;VMCKNVLIDGCVAIGASDAGIYVGQSHNVIVSNSIAYNNVAGIEIENTTSADVFNNEAYDNTGGILVFDLPGLTQLGGNVRVFDNKVTSNNFRNFAPKGNIVASVPPGTGVMVLAMTSVEIFNNQVSENRTAGVSVISYDFVMAAAAMDESNSGEAQISQNEAAYKADENYNSIPSSIFIHDNSISNSFTLPSLKSDIGYLLVWQFGLSVPDIMWDGITAAPGDKVICVQDNGDASFANMDAANDFEDSNRDIDAHTCSGAVLPAVVLEKAVASL
;
A
#
# COMPACT_ATOMS: atom_id res chain seq x y z
N VAL A 1 5.79 -13.91 -11.23
CA VAL A 1 4.58 -14.50 -10.63
C VAL A 1 4.84 -15.96 -10.30
N MET A 2 4.37 -16.43 -9.12
CA MET A 2 4.48 -17.83 -8.68
C MET A 2 5.92 -18.36 -8.64
N CYS A 3 6.85 -17.51 -8.25
CA CYS A 3 8.27 -17.82 -8.20
C CYS A 3 8.78 -17.94 -6.77
N LYS A 4 9.93 -18.60 -6.60
CA LYS A 4 10.63 -18.68 -5.32
C LYS A 4 12.08 -18.27 -5.47
N ASN A 5 12.64 -17.65 -4.42
CA ASN A 5 14.03 -17.20 -4.38
C ASN A 5 14.39 -16.26 -5.53
N VAL A 6 13.66 -15.15 -5.61
CA VAL A 6 13.76 -14.18 -6.71
C VAL A 6 14.59 -12.97 -6.27
N LEU A 7 15.53 -12.56 -7.09
CA LEU A 7 16.22 -11.27 -6.99
C LEU A 7 15.86 -10.41 -8.20
N ILE A 8 15.29 -9.23 -7.95
CA ILE A 8 15.10 -8.16 -8.92
C ILE A 8 15.99 -7.01 -8.46
N ASP A 9 17.06 -6.75 -9.18
CA ASP A 9 18.10 -5.81 -8.76
C ASP A 9 18.55 -4.92 -9.93
N GLY A 10 18.66 -3.60 -9.68
CA GLY A 10 19.17 -2.65 -10.65
C GLY A 10 18.29 -2.43 -11.86
N CYS A 11 16.99 -2.65 -11.77
CA CYS A 11 16.04 -2.49 -12.87
C CYS A 11 15.54 -1.05 -13.02
N VAL A 12 15.16 -0.67 -14.25
CA VAL A 12 14.44 0.58 -14.53
C VAL A 12 13.13 0.24 -15.23
N ALA A 13 12.01 0.67 -14.65
CA ALA A 13 10.66 0.41 -15.17
C ALA A 13 9.89 1.70 -15.42
N ILE A 14 9.34 1.86 -16.65
CA ILE A 14 8.73 3.11 -17.11
C ILE A 14 7.47 2.84 -17.92
N GLY A 15 6.39 3.55 -17.62
CA GLY A 15 5.21 3.66 -18.49
C GLY A 15 4.25 2.47 -18.44
N ALA A 16 4.30 1.64 -17.40
CA ALA A 16 3.37 0.54 -17.21
C ALA A 16 1.99 1.03 -16.77
N SER A 17 0.94 0.56 -17.42
CA SER A 17 -0.45 0.84 -17.05
C SER A 17 -0.98 -0.02 -15.89
N ASP A 18 -0.10 -0.82 -15.34
CA ASP A 18 -0.29 -1.65 -14.15
C ASP A 18 0.90 -1.38 -13.22
N ALA A 19 1.80 -2.31 -12.98
CA ALA A 19 2.99 -2.08 -12.18
C ALA A 19 4.26 -2.04 -13.03
N GLY A 20 5.18 -1.11 -12.72
CA GLY A 20 6.50 -1.05 -13.33
C GLY A 20 7.34 -2.27 -12.97
N ILE A 21 7.42 -2.59 -11.68
CA ILE A 21 7.98 -3.84 -11.16
C ILE A 21 6.88 -4.57 -10.41
N TYR A 22 6.48 -5.73 -10.92
CA TYR A 22 5.42 -6.54 -10.34
C TYR A 22 5.93 -7.88 -9.81
N VAL A 23 5.60 -8.17 -8.58
CA VAL A 23 5.85 -9.46 -7.92
C VAL A 23 4.53 -9.99 -7.38
N GLY A 24 4.01 -11.07 -7.97
CA GLY A 24 2.75 -11.67 -7.55
C GLY A 24 2.89 -13.13 -7.13
N GLN A 25 2.21 -13.51 -6.06
CA GLN A 25 2.05 -14.89 -5.58
C GLN A 25 3.40 -15.64 -5.47
N SER A 26 4.41 -14.96 -5.00
CA SER A 26 5.80 -15.43 -4.95
C SER A 26 6.28 -15.62 -3.51
N HIS A 27 7.46 -16.18 -3.33
CA HIS A 27 8.03 -16.45 -2.01
C HIS A 27 9.55 -16.23 -2.01
N ASN A 28 10.10 -15.66 -0.93
CA ASN A 28 11.50 -15.28 -0.79
C ASN A 28 11.95 -14.36 -1.94
N VAL A 29 11.53 -13.12 -1.90
CA VAL A 29 11.79 -12.15 -2.96
C VAL A 29 12.59 -10.97 -2.44
N ILE A 30 13.56 -10.52 -3.22
CA ILE A 30 14.27 -9.27 -3.00
C ILE A 30 14.05 -8.38 -4.22
N VAL A 31 13.58 -7.14 -4.00
CA VAL A 31 13.52 -6.07 -4.98
C VAL A 31 14.41 -4.94 -4.49
N SER A 32 15.52 -4.69 -5.19
CA SER A 32 16.51 -3.72 -4.71
C SER A 32 17.12 -2.87 -5.82
N ASN A 33 17.69 -1.72 -5.42
CA ASN A 33 18.49 -0.84 -6.28
C ASN A 33 17.82 -0.48 -7.62
N SER A 34 16.49 -0.45 -7.65
CA SER A 34 15.68 -0.29 -8.87
C SER A 34 14.98 1.05 -8.90
N ILE A 35 14.64 1.51 -10.10
CA ILE A 35 13.97 2.79 -10.34
C ILE A 35 12.66 2.54 -11.08
N ALA A 36 11.54 3.06 -10.57
CA ALA A 36 10.23 2.97 -11.20
C ALA A 36 9.58 4.35 -11.28
N TYR A 37 9.25 4.81 -12.50
CA TYR A 37 8.62 6.11 -12.69
C TYR A 37 7.67 6.14 -13.90
N ASN A 38 6.69 7.06 -13.85
CA ASN A 38 5.63 7.19 -14.86
C ASN A 38 4.80 5.91 -15.06
N ASN A 39 4.64 5.09 -14.02
CA ASN A 39 3.78 3.91 -14.02
C ASN A 39 2.48 4.21 -13.26
N VAL A 40 1.53 3.29 -13.26
CA VAL A 40 0.41 3.32 -12.31
C VAL A 40 0.94 2.90 -10.94
N ALA A 41 1.36 1.67 -10.73
CA ALA A 41 2.15 1.29 -9.57
C ALA A 41 3.64 1.34 -9.91
N GLY A 42 4.47 1.96 -9.08
CA GLY A 42 5.92 1.92 -9.28
C GLY A 42 6.45 0.51 -9.06
N ILE A 43 6.30 0.01 -7.83
CA ILE A 43 6.64 -1.35 -7.41
C ILE A 43 5.41 -1.94 -6.73
N GLU A 44 5.04 -3.16 -7.10
CA GLU A 44 3.91 -3.86 -6.52
C GLU A 44 4.31 -5.25 -6.04
N ILE A 45 3.97 -5.54 -4.77
CA ILE A 45 4.15 -6.83 -4.12
C ILE A 45 2.76 -7.35 -3.79
N GLU A 46 2.28 -8.31 -4.55
CA GLU A 46 0.92 -8.85 -4.45
C GLU A 46 0.93 -10.29 -3.97
N ASN A 47 0.13 -10.62 -2.95
CA ASN A 47 -0.03 -11.98 -2.41
C ASN A 47 1.31 -12.76 -2.29
N THR A 48 2.37 -12.05 -1.89
CA THR A 48 3.73 -12.56 -1.83
C THR A 48 4.17 -12.71 -0.38
N THR A 49 4.79 -13.82 -0.07
CA THR A 49 5.30 -14.10 1.28
C THR A 49 6.81 -13.94 1.35
N SER A 50 7.28 -13.27 2.39
CA SER A 50 8.71 -13.01 2.64
C SER A 50 9.35 -12.20 1.50
N ALA A 51 9.08 -10.91 1.48
CA ALA A 51 9.68 -9.99 0.50
C ALA A 51 10.43 -8.85 1.19
N ASP A 52 11.62 -8.54 0.68
CA ASP A 52 12.42 -7.35 1.02
C ASP A 52 12.43 -6.39 -0.17
N VAL A 53 11.94 -5.16 0.04
CA VAL A 53 11.89 -4.08 -0.96
C VAL A 53 12.72 -2.93 -0.44
N PHE A 54 13.94 -2.73 -0.96
CA PHE A 54 14.84 -1.74 -0.39
C PHE A 54 15.79 -1.08 -1.40
N ASN A 55 16.30 0.10 -1.03
CA ASN A 55 17.19 0.92 -1.87
C ASN A 55 16.60 1.22 -3.27
N ASN A 56 15.26 1.30 -3.39
CA ASN A 56 14.63 1.64 -4.65
C ASN A 56 14.22 3.12 -4.69
N GLU A 57 14.08 3.68 -5.89
CA GLU A 57 13.46 4.97 -6.11
C GLU A 57 12.13 4.78 -6.85
N ALA A 58 11.02 5.27 -6.27
CA ALA A 58 9.70 5.30 -6.89
C ALA A 58 9.19 6.74 -6.93
N TYR A 59 9.08 7.34 -8.12
CA TYR A 59 8.65 8.72 -8.28
C TYR A 59 7.83 8.94 -9.56
N ASP A 60 7.01 9.98 -9.56
CA ASP A 60 6.13 10.29 -10.70
C ASP A 60 5.23 9.12 -11.15
N ASN A 61 4.92 8.17 -10.27
CA ASN A 61 3.89 7.16 -10.50
C ASN A 61 2.54 7.64 -9.95
N THR A 62 1.47 6.88 -10.15
CA THR A 62 0.19 7.10 -9.44
C THR A 62 0.32 6.69 -7.98
N GLY A 63 0.85 5.48 -7.74
CA GLY A 63 1.28 4.98 -6.44
C GLY A 63 2.74 4.52 -6.49
N GLY A 64 3.52 4.78 -5.43
CA GLY A 64 4.95 4.50 -5.38
C GLY A 64 5.26 3.03 -5.16
N ILE A 65 5.04 2.53 -3.94
CA ILE A 65 5.23 1.13 -3.56
C ILE A 65 3.93 0.60 -2.99
N LEU A 66 3.38 -0.46 -3.61
CA LEU A 66 2.11 -1.06 -3.24
C LEU A 66 2.35 -2.48 -2.71
N VAL A 67 1.76 -2.81 -1.55
CA VAL A 67 1.86 -4.11 -0.89
C VAL A 67 0.45 -4.63 -0.68
N PHE A 68 0.01 -5.49 -1.59
CA PHE A 68 -1.38 -5.93 -1.69
C PHE A 68 -1.57 -7.40 -1.35
N ASP A 69 -2.67 -7.69 -0.65
CA ASP A 69 -3.23 -9.03 -0.55
C ASP A 69 -4.64 -9.00 -1.13
N LEU A 70 -4.88 -9.78 -2.17
CA LEU A 70 -6.12 -9.77 -2.94
C LEU A 70 -6.83 -11.13 -2.84
N PRO A 71 -8.18 -11.16 -2.84
CA PRO A 71 -8.93 -12.39 -2.76
C PRO A 71 -8.86 -13.23 -4.04
N GLY A 72 -9.12 -14.52 -3.91
CA GLY A 72 -9.24 -15.45 -5.04
C GLY A 72 -7.92 -15.81 -5.72
N LEU A 73 -6.78 -15.48 -5.12
CA LEU A 73 -5.46 -15.85 -5.61
C LEU A 73 -4.96 -17.15 -4.95
N THR A 74 -3.86 -17.69 -5.46
CA THR A 74 -3.40 -19.03 -5.06
C THR A 74 -2.78 -19.10 -3.67
N GLN A 75 -2.42 -17.96 -3.10
CA GLN A 75 -1.85 -17.84 -1.76
C GLN A 75 -2.16 -16.47 -1.16
N LEU A 76 -2.12 -16.39 0.15
CA LEU A 76 -2.10 -15.12 0.88
C LEU A 76 -0.66 -14.63 1.03
N GLY A 77 -0.51 -13.29 1.14
CA GLY A 77 0.78 -12.63 1.35
C GLY A 77 1.14 -12.46 2.83
N GLY A 78 2.32 -11.89 3.07
CA GLY A 78 2.77 -11.52 4.42
C GLY A 78 4.28 -11.55 4.59
N ASN A 79 4.76 -11.02 5.72
CA ASN A 79 6.18 -10.86 6.04
C ASN A 79 6.92 -10.05 4.97
N VAL A 80 6.38 -8.86 4.66
CA VAL A 80 6.96 -7.93 3.69
C VAL A 80 7.65 -6.80 4.42
N ARG A 81 8.91 -6.52 4.06
CA ARG A 81 9.67 -5.38 4.56
C ARG A 81 9.91 -4.36 3.44
N VAL A 82 9.57 -3.10 3.71
CA VAL A 82 9.77 -1.96 2.80
C VAL A 82 10.68 -0.98 3.50
N PHE A 83 11.95 -0.87 3.09
CA PHE A 83 12.93 -0.07 3.83
C PHE A 83 14.00 0.56 2.95
N ASP A 84 14.62 1.63 3.44
CA ASP A 84 15.69 2.36 2.75
C ASP A 84 15.30 2.82 1.32
N ASN A 85 14.00 2.98 1.02
CA ASN A 85 13.55 3.45 -0.28
C ASN A 85 13.35 4.97 -0.29
N LYS A 86 13.40 5.55 -1.49
CA LYS A 86 12.99 6.92 -1.77
C LYS A 86 11.71 6.92 -2.58
N VAL A 87 10.62 7.42 -1.97
CA VAL A 87 9.26 7.39 -2.53
C VAL A 87 8.71 8.81 -2.59
N THR A 88 8.82 9.46 -3.74
CA THR A 88 8.53 10.90 -3.82
C THR A 88 7.68 11.28 -5.02
N SER A 89 6.79 12.25 -4.81
CA SER A 89 6.00 12.89 -5.90
C SER A 89 5.20 11.90 -6.77
N ASN A 90 4.67 10.83 -6.21
CA ASN A 90 3.88 9.85 -6.96
C ASN A 90 2.47 10.39 -7.25
N ASN A 91 2.41 11.47 -8.01
CA ASN A 91 1.20 12.25 -8.29
C ASN A 91 0.72 12.11 -9.75
N PHE A 92 1.26 11.16 -10.49
CA PHE A 92 0.89 10.96 -11.89
C PHE A 92 -0.57 10.51 -11.97
N ARG A 93 -1.26 10.94 -13.02
CA ARG A 93 -2.67 10.53 -13.22
C ARG A 93 -2.76 9.01 -13.33
N ASN A 94 -3.78 8.43 -12.72
CA ASN A 94 -4.06 7.02 -12.93
C ASN A 94 -4.52 6.77 -14.38
N PHE A 95 -3.88 5.85 -15.06
CA PHE A 95 -4.18 5.47 -16.45
C PHE A 95 -4.33 3.95 -16.60
N ALA A 96 -4.54 3.24 -15.47
CA ALA A 96 -4.84 1.82 -15.48
C ALA A 96 -6.15 1.55 -16.23
N PRO A 97 -6.26 0.41 -16.90
CA PRO A 97 -7.54 -0.06 -17.44
C PRO A 97 -8.58 -0.17 -16.32
N LYS A 98 -9.79 0.30 -16.60
CA LYS A 98 -10.90 0.19 -15.65
C LYS A 98 -11.12 -1.27 -15.25
N GLY A 99 -11.33 -1.49 -13.97
CA GLY A 99 -11.54 -2.81 -13.39
C GLY A 99 -10.30 -3.49 -12.85
N ASN A 100 -9.09 -3.03 -13.18
CA ASN A 100 -7.90 -3.47 -12.46
C ASN A 100 -7.89 -2.87 -11.05
N ILE A 101 -7.40 -3.62 -10.07
CA ILE A 101 -7.35 -3.12 -8.67
C ILE A 101 -6.51 -1.83 -8.56
N VAL A 102 -5.42 -1.72 -9.29
CA VAL A 102 -4.58 -0.52 -9.30
C VAL A 102 -5.29 0.71 -9.90
N ALA A 103 -6.41 0.52 -10.63
CA ALA A 103 -7.24 1.64 -11.08
C ALA A 103 -7.93 2.38 -9.93
N SER A 104 -8.10 1.72 -8.77
CA SER A 104 -8.62 2.34 -7.55
C SER A 104 -7.58 3.11 -6.75
N VAL A 105 -6.28 2.98 -7.08
CA VAL A 105 -5.21 3.68 -6.35
C VAL A 105 -5.28 5.18 -6.65
N PRO A 106 -5.44 6.04 -5.64
CA PRO A 106 -5.49 7.48 -5.83
C PRO A 106 -4.11 8.03 -6.26
N PRO A 107 -4.05 8.95 -7.24
CA PRO A 107 -2.83 9.70 -7.51
C PRO A 107 -2.34 10.44 -6.26
N GLY A 108 -1.06 10.28 -5.93
CA GLY A 108 -0.49 10.84 -4.71
C GLY A 108 -0.33 9.84 -3.57
N THR A 109 -0.39 8.57 -3.88
CA THR A 109 -0.10 7.50 -2.93
C THR A 109 1.40 7.23 -2.90
N GLY A 110 2.03 7.36 -1.73
CA GLY A 110 3.44 7.02 -1.54
C GLY A 110 3.62 5.50 -1.39
N VAL A 111 3.50 4.99 -0.18
CA VAL A 111 3.46 3.55 0.12
C VAL A 111 2.04 3.18 0.51
N MET A 112 1.50 2.08 -0.01
CA MET A 112 0.18 1.58 0.38
C MET A 112 0.25 0.12 0.77
N VAL A 113 -0.34 -0.20 1.92
CA VAL A 113 -0.62 -1.57 2.34
C VAL A 113 -2.11 -1.80 2.21
N LEU A 114 -2.52 -2.79 1.42
CA LEU A 114 -3.91 -3.18 1.24
C LEU A 114 -4.11 -4.61 1.71
N ALA A 115 -4.89 -4.80 2.76
CA ALA A 115 -5.29 -6.11 3.31
C ALA A 115 -4.15 -7.06 3.68
N MET A 116 -2.89 -6.67 3.49
CA MET A 116 -1.72 -7.50 3.79
C MET A 116 -1.50 -7.61 5.29
N THR A 117 -1.04 -8.78 5.72
CA THR A 117 -0.62 -9.02 7.11
C THR A 117 0.90 -8.99 7.25
N SER A 118 1.40 -8.59 8.43
CA SER A 118 2.83 -8.62 8.77
C SER A 118 3.68 -7.83 7.77
N VAL A 119 3.53 -6.50 7.78
CA VAL A 119 4.33 -5.57 6.97
C VAL A 119 5.12 -4.65 7.88
N GLU A 120 6.41 -4.51 7.62
CA GLU A 120 7.33 -3.60 8.30
C GLU A 120 7.82 -2.53 7.32
N ILE A 121 7.59 -1.25 7.66
CA ILE A 121 7.93 -0.09 6.81
C ILE A 121 8.87 0.80 7.61
N PHE A 122 10.15 0.87 7.23
CA PHE A 122 11.14 1.58 8.03
C PHE A 122 12.27 2.20 7.21
N ASN A 123 12.93 3.21 7.77
CA ASN A 123 14.04 3.93 7.15
C ASN A 123 13.78 4.50 5.75
N ASN A 124 12.52 4.64 5.32
CA ASN A 124 12.22 5.22 4.02
C ASN A 124 12.23 6.75 4.05
N GLN A 125 12.53 7.35 2.90
CA GLN A 125 12.32 8.76 2.63
C GLN A 125 11.08 8.92 1.76
N VAL A 126 9.99 9.44 2.36
CA VAL A 126 8.69 9.56 1.68
C VAL A 126 8.28 11.03 1.66
N SER A 127 8.05 11.61 0.48
CA SER A 127 7.74 13.02 0.39
C SER A 127 6.88 13.41 -0.82
N GLU A 128 6.20 14.54 -0.70
CA GLU A 128 5.46 15.20 -1.80
C GLU A 128 4.39 14.32 -2.48
N ASN A 129 3.84 13.33 -1.78
CA ASN A 129 2.72 12.52 -2.26
C ASN A 129 1.39 13.16 -1.83
N ARG A 130 0.48 13.44 -2.77
CA ARG A 130 -0.69 14.30 -2.56
C ARG A 130 -1.93 13.59 -2.00
N THR A 131 -1.83 12.32 -1.64
CA THR A 131 -2.91 11.59 -0.96
C THR A 131 -2.45 11.13 0.41
N ALA A 132 -1.36 10.40 0.51
CA ALA A 132 -0.74 10.00 1.77
C ALA A 132 0.72 9.60 1.53
N GLY A 133 1.59 9.78 2.53
CA GLY A 133 2.94 9.23 2.52
C GLY A 133 2.90 7.71 2.64
N VAL A 134 2.30 7.22 3.70
CA VAL A 134 2.02 5.78 3.93
C VAL A 134 0.52 5.63 4.20
N SER A 135 -0.13 4.69 3.54
CA SER A 135 -1.54 4.36 3.76
C SER A 135 -1.72 2.88 4.08
N VAL A 136 -2.57 2.59 5.06
CA VAL A 136 -2.94 1.23 5.47
C VAL A 136 -4.45 1.10 5.30
N ILE A 137 -4.87 0.26 4.37
CA ILE A 137 -6.24 0.22 3.86
C ILE A 137 -6.74 -1.22 3.84
N SER A 138 -7.97 -1.43 4.27
CA SER A 138 -8.68 -2.70 4.12
C SER A 138 -9.23 -2.88 2.71
N TYR A 139 -9.44 -4.11 2.30
CA TYR A 139 -10.14 -4.40 1.04
C TYR A 139 -11.61 -3.99 1.10
N ASP A 140 -12.22 -4.06 2.29
CA ASP A 140 -13.59 -3.59 2.54
C ASP A 140 -13.77 -2.11 2.20
N PHE A 141 -12.79 -1.27 2.57
CA PHE A 141 -12.80 0.15 2.21
C PHE A 141 -12.73 0.37 0.69
N VAL A 142 -11.87 -0.39 -0.01
CA VAL A 142 -11.76 -0.30 -1.47
C VAL A 142 -13.07 -0.71 -2.15
N MET A 143 -13.71 -1.78 -1.67
CA MET A 143 -14.98 -2.23 -2.21
C MET A 143 -16.11 -1.23 -1.96
N ALA A 144 -16.17 -0.63 -0.76
CA ALA A 144 -17.13 0.42 -0.44
C ALA A 144 -16.93 1.67 -1.32
N ALA A 145 -15.70 2.12 -1.50
CA ALA A 145 -15.36 3.25 -2.37
C ALA A 145 -15.72 2.97 -3.84
N ALA A 146 -15.45 1.76 -4.34
CA ALA A 146 -15.80 1.36 -5.69
C ALA A 146 -17.32 1.32 -5.94
N ALA A 147 -18.10 0.96 -4.92
CA ALA A 147 -19.56 0.95 -5.00
C ALA A 147 -20.18 2.36 -5.04
N MET A 148 -19.47 3.37 -4.51
CA MET A 148 -19.91 4.77 -4.55
C MET A 148 -19.57 5.48 -5.86
N ASP A 149 -18.58 5.00 -6.62
CA ASP A 149 -18.18 5.59 -7.90
C ASP A 149 -19.10 5.13 -9.05
N GLU A 150 -20.22 5.82 -9.22
CA GLU A 150 -21.17 5.59 -10.33
C GLU A 150 -20.53 5.77 -11.73
N SER A 151 -19.40 6.45 -11.82
CA SER A 151 -18.67 6.67 -13.09
C SER A 151 -17.82 5.48 -13.51
N ASN A 152 -17.61 4.52 -12.61
CA ASN A 152 -16.79 3.35 -12.84
C ASN A 152 -17.56 2.28 -13.63
N SER A 153 -17.65 2.44 -14.95
CA SER A 153 -18.30 1.52 -15.87
C SER A 153 -17.65 0.13 -16.01
N GLY A 154 -16.89 -0.28 -14.97
CA GLY A 154 -16.30 -1.62 -14.82
C GLY A 154 -17.21 -2.59 -14.07
N GLU A 155 -18.55 -2.46 -14.15
CA GLU A 155 -19.52 -3.30 -13.42
C GLU A 155 -19.20 -4.81 -13.48
N ALA A 156 -18.76 -5.31 -14.63
CA ALA A 156 -18.41 -6.72 -14.78
C ALA A 156 -17.15 -7.11 -13.98
N GLN A 157 -16.16 -6.23 -13.86
CA GLN A 157 -14.94 -6.51 -13.11
C GLN A 157 -15.14 -6.32 -11.61
N ILE A 158 -15.91 -5.31 -11.21
CA ILE A 158 -16.32 -5.13 -9.80
C ILE A 158 -17.10 -6.36 -9.34
N SER A 159 -18.02 -6.86 -10.13
CA SER A 159 -18.79 -8.07 -9.79
C SER A 159 -17.93 -9.34 -9.71
N GLN A 160 -16.85 -9.44 -10.51
CA GLN A 160 -15.90 -10.54 -10.43
C GLN A 160 -15.03 -10.45 -9.17
N ASN A 161 -14.54 -9.25 -8.84
CA ASN A 161 -13.78 -9.02 -7.62
C ASN A 161 -14.63 -9.27 -6.36
N GLU A 162 -15.88 -8.84 -6.37
CA GLU A 162 -16.84 -9.10 -5.30
C GLU A 162 -17.17 -10.61 -5.18
N ALA A 163 -17.32 -11.31 -6.29
CA ALA A 163 -17.55 -12.74 -6.29
C ALA A 163 -16.33 -13.51 -5.77
N ALA A 164 -15.12 -13.11 -6.17
CA ALA A 164 -13.87 -13.69 -5.65
C ALA A 164 -13.73 -13.46 -4.15
N TYR A 165 -14.01 -12.24 -3.68
CA TYR A 165 -13.98 -11.89 -2.26
C TYR A 165 -14.96 -12.74 -1.45
N LYS A 166 -16.21 -12.88 -1.90
CA LYS A 166 -17.22 -13.69 -1.21
C LYS A 166 -16.95 -15.21 -1.24
N ALA A 167 -16.20 -15.68 -2.24
CA ALA A 167 -15.89 -17.10 -2.42
C ALA A 167 -14.64 -17.55 -1.66
N ASP A 168 -13.75 -16.62 -1.28
CA ASP A 168 -12.50 -16.94 -0.60
C ASP A 168 -12.67 -16.90 0.92
N GLU A 169 -13.07 -18.02 1.50
CA GLU A 169 -13.29 -18.16 2.94
C GLU A 169 -12.01 -17.98 3.79
N ASN A 170 -10.83 -18.04 3.18
CA ASN A 170 -9.55 -17.89 3.89
C ASN A 170 -8.98 -16.47 3.79
N TYR A 171 -9.58 -15.62 2.96
CA TYR A 171 -9.10 -14.26 2.76
C TYR A 171 -9.45 -13.36 3.95
N ASN A 172 -8.47 -12.60 4.41
CA ASN A 172 -8.68 -11.55 5.40
C ASN A 172 -8.61 -10.19 4.72
N SER A 173 -9.74 -9.49 4.63
CA SER A 173 -9.84 -8.17 4.01
C SER A 173 -9.17 -7.05 4.81
N ILE A 174 -8.84 -7.30 6.08
CA ILE A 174 -8.34 -6.29 7.01
C ILE A 174 -6.85 -6.50 7.23
N PRO A 175 -6.02 -5.46 6.99
CA PRO A 175 -4.60 -5.56 7.29
C PRO A 175 -4.34 -5.81 8.78
N SER A 176 -3.24 -6.44 9.11
CA SER A 176 -2.89 -6.72 10.50
C SER A 176 -1.37 -6.76 10.72
N SER A 177 -0.93 -6.43 11.93
CA SER A 177 0.48 -6.45 12.30
C SER A 177 1.34 -5.57 11.37
N ILE A 178 0.90 -4.34 11.14
CA ILE A 178 1.63 -3.35 10.34
C ILE A 178 2.50 -2.52 11.27
N PHE A 179 3.80 -2.47 11.03
CA PHE A 179 4.74 -1.68 11.82
C PHE A 179 5.42 -0.61 10.95
N ILE A 180 5.20 0.66 11.28
CA ILE A 180 5.72 1.83 10.57
C ILE A 180 6.65 2.58 11.51
N HIS A 181 7.96 2.56 11.23
CA HIS A 181 8.92 3.16 12.16
C HIS A 181 10.18 3.70 11.48
N ASP A 182 10.86 4.61 12.14
CA ASP A 182 12.14 5.19 11.70
C ASP A 182 12.10 5.78 10.27
N ASN A 183 10.94 6.17 9.75
CA ASN A 183 10.85 6.79 8.43
C ASN A 183 10.99 8.32 8.51
N SER A 184 11.50 8.91 7.44
CA SER A 184 11.42 10.35 7.20
C SER A 184 10.27 10.63 6.24
N ILE A 185 9.11 11.04 6.78
CA ILE A 185 7.90 11.32 5.97
C ILE A 185 7.62 12.82 6.03
N SER A 186 7.42 13.44 4.88
CA SER A 186 7.19 14.89 4.76
C SER A 186 6.20 15.23 3.66
N ASN A 187 4.91 15.01 3.93
CA ASN A 187 3.81 15.42 3.05
C ASN A 187 3.06 16.66 3.55
N SER A 188 3.36 17.17 4.73
CA SER A 188 2.59 18.17 5.47
C SER A 188 2.31 19.49 4.72
N PHE A 189 3.13 19.83 3.73
CA PHE A 189 2.95 21.01 2.90
C PHE A 189 2.35 20.71 1.53
N THR A 190 2.05 19.47 1.24
CA THR A 190 1.52 19.04 -0.05
C THR A 190 0.00 19.13 -0.03
N LEU A 191 -0.57 19.93 -0.93
CA LEU A 191 -2.02 20.02 -1.05
C LEU A 191 -2.60 18.69 -1.55
N PRO A 192 -3.74 18.23 -0.97
CA PRO A 192 -4.44 17.03 -1.44
C PRO A 192 -4.75 17.10 -2.93
N SER A 193 -4.79 15.94 -3.58
CA SER A 193 -5.18 15.83 -4.98
C SER A 193 -6.69 15.98 -5.13
N LEU A 194 -7.17 17.17 -5.53
CA LEU A 194 -8.60 17.39 -5.81
C LEU A 194 -9.09 16.75 -7.12
N LYS A 195 -8.35 15.77 -7.65
CA LYS A 195 -8.74 15.00 -8.84
C LYS A 195 -9.24 13.59 -8.49
N SER A 196 -9.39 13.30 -7.22
CA SER A 196 -9.90 12.02 -6.71
C SER A 196 -10.87 12.25 -5.56
N ASP A 197 -11.84 11.36 -5.40
CA ASP A 197 -12.84 11.45 -4.33
C ASP A 197 -12.18 11.35 -2.95
N ILE A 198 -11.15 10.54 -2.80
CA ILE A 198 -10.36 10.47 -1.58
C ILE A 198 -9.68 11.81 -1.26
N GLY A 199 -9.24 12.56 -2.26
CA GLY A 199 -8.66 13.88 -2.05
C GLY A 199 -9.70 14.89 -1.55
N TYR A 200 -10.93 14.85 -2.06
CA TYR A 200 -12.03 15.67 -1.53
C TYR A 200 -12.39 15.25 -0.10
N LEU A 201 -12.46 13.96 0.18
CA LEU A 201 -12.71 13.42 1.52
C LEU A 201 -11.64 13.89 2.50
N LEU A 202 -10.36 13.82 2.13
CA LEU A 202 -9.26 14.30 2.95
C LEU A 202 -9.37 15.80 3.26
N VAL A 203 -9.72 16.62 2.27
CA VAL A 203 -9.92 18.07 2.49
C VAL A 203 -11.10 18.33 3.42
N TRP A 204 -12.18 17.58 3.27
CA TRP A 204 -13.36 17.73 4.11
C TRP A 204 -13.11 17.32 5.55
N GLN A 205 -12.44 16.18 5.79
CA GLN A 205 -12.17 15.66 7.12
C GLN A 205 -10.97 16.33 7.80
N PHE A 206 -9.91 16.62 7.06
CA PHE A 206 -8.62 17.03 7.62
C PHE A 206 -8.10 18.38 7.13
N GLY A 207 -8.82 19.07 6.26
CA GLY A 207 -8.41 20.34 5.68
C GLY A 207 -7.36 20.20 4.58
N LEU A 208 -6.55 21.24 4.37
CA LEU A 208 -5.59 21.29 3.25
C LEU A 208 -4.23 20.60 3.55
N SER A 209 -4.16 19.80 4.60
CA SER A 209 -2.93 19.10 4.99
C SER A 209 -3.05 17.61 4.64
N VAL A 210 -2.20 17.14 3.75
CA VAL A 210 -2.08 15.71 3.43
C VAL A 210 -1.48 14.98 4.62
N PRO A 211 -2.07 13.86 5.09
CA PRO A 211 -1.47 13.06 6.16
C PRO A 211 -0.19 12.38 5.69
N ASP A 212 0.80 12.32 6.59
CA ASP A 212 2.00 11.54 6.34
C ASP A 212 1.71 10.04 6.47
N ILE A 213 0.92 9.66 7.46
CA ILE A 213 0.44 8.28 7.66
C ILE A 213 -1.08 8.31 7.74
N MET A 214 -1.74 7.48 6.96
CA MET A 214 -3.19 7.35 6.89
C MET A 214 -3.62 5.90 7.14
N TRP A 215 -4.65 5.72 7.95
CA TRP A 215 -5.31 4.43 8.18
C TRP A 215 -6.81 4.58 8.01
N ASP A 216 -7.46 3.60 7.39
CA ASP A 216 -8.92 3.64 7.16
C ASP A 216 -9.77 3.48 8.43
N GLY A 217 -9.19 3.01 9.53
CA GLY A 217 -9.88 2.84 10.80
C GLY A 217 -10.64 1.51 10.95
N ILE A 218 -10.55 0.62 9.96
CA ILE A 218 -11.28 -0.65 9.99
C ILE A 218 -10.47 -1.71 10.75
N THR A 219 -11.14 -2.42 11.67
CA THR A 219 -10.56 -3.49 12.50
C THR A 219 -11.42 -4.75 12.45
N ALA A 220 -10.81 -5.92 12.59
CA ALA A 220 -11.53 -7.20 12.65
C ALA A 220 -12.35 -7.34 13.95
N ALA A 221 -11.81 -6.85 15.06
CA ALA A 221 -12.51 -6.81 16.33
C ALA A 221 -12.19 -5.52 17.12
N PRO A 222 -13.09 -5.04 17.96
CA PRO A 222 -12.85 -3.88 18.81
C PRO A 222 -11.58 -4.04 19.66
N GLY A 223 -10.65 -3.11 19.55
CA GLY A 223 -9.40 -3.11 20.30
C GLY A 223 -8.23 -3.82 19.61
N ASP A 224 -8.41 -4.36 18.43
CA ASP A 224 -7.31 -4.90 17.62
C ASP A 224 -6.32 -3.80 17.26
N LYS A 225 -5.03 -4.11 17.40
CA LYS A 225 -3.95 -3.24 16.96
C LYS A 225 -3.55 -3.60 15.54
N VAL A 226 -4.18 -2.95 14.57
CA VAL A 226 -3.86 -3.14 13.15
C VAL A 226 -2.49 -2.59 12.81
N ILE A 227 -2.21 -1.36 13.31
CA ILE A 227 -0.97 -0.63 13.05
C ILE A 227 -0.25 -0.27 14.34
N CYS A 228 1.07 -0.31 14.32
CA CYS A 228 1.97 0.32 15.29
C CYS A 228 2.82 1.38 14.59
N VAL A 229 2.92 2.56 15.17
CA VAL A 229 3.69 3.69 14.64
C VAL A 229 4.70 4.13 15.68
N GLN A 230 5.98 4.24 15.31
CA GLN A 230 7.05 4.60 16.22
C GLN A 230 8.18 5.36 15.50
N ASP A 231 8.76 6.37 16.13
CA ASP A 231 10.00 7.03 15.71
C ASP A 231 10.01 7.54 14.23
N ASN A 232 8.86 8.03 13.73
CA ASN A 232 8.77 8.65 12.40
C ASN A 232 8.92 10.19 12.42
N GLY A 233 9.65 10.74 13.39
CA GLY A 233 9.81 12.18 13.56
C GLY A 233 8.48 12.90 13.81
N ASP A 234 8.25 14.00 13.11
CA ASP A 234 7.02 14.81 13.23
C ASP A 234 5.92 14.38 12.24
N ALA A 235 5.92 13.12 11.80
CA ALA A 235 4.96 12.63 10.83
C ALA A 235 3.51 12.76 11.35
N SER A 236 2.66 13.40 10.58
CA SER A 236 1.24 13.57 10.88
C SER A 236 0.49 12.26 10.61
N PHE A 237 -0.56 12.03 11.40
CA PHE A 237 -1.40 10.84 11.30
C PHE A 237 -2.85 11.20 10.96
N ALA A 238 -3.56 10.31 10.29
CA ALA A 238 -4.99 10.38 10.09
C ALA A 238 -5.63 8.99 10.20
N ASN A 239 -6.51 8.84 11.18
CA ASN A 239 -7.49 7.76 11.23
C ASN A 239 -8.76 8.24 10.54
N MET A 240 -9.15 7.56 9.47
CA MET A 240 -10.32 7.93 8.67
C MET A 240 -11.64 7.55 9.33
N ASP A 241 -11.64 6.55 10.23
CA ASP A 241 -12.85 6.01 10.85
C ASP A 241 -13.90 5.56 9.81
N ALA A 242 -13.44 4.90 8.77
CA ALA A 242 -14.31 4.48 7.65
C ALA A 242 -15.36 3.44 8.06
N ALA A 243 -15.11 2.66 9.12
CA ALA A 243 -16.09 1.73 9.67
C ALA A 243 -17.32 2.43 10.27
N ASN A 244 -17.22 3.73 10.58
CA ASN A 244 -18.26 4.54 11.20
C ASN A 244 -18.61 5.78 10.33
N ASP A 245 -18.66 5.60 9.02
CA ASP A 245 -19.00 6.64 8.04
C ASP A 245 -18.21 7.93 8.22
N PHE A 246 -16.96 7.84 8.66
CA PHE A 246 -16.02 8.95 8.91
C PHE A 246 -16.45 9.92 10.03
N GLU A 247 -17.38 9.53 10.92
CA GLU A 247 -17.95 10.42 11.93
C GLU A 247 -16.92 10.84 13.00
N ASP A 248 -16.01 9.94 13.41
CA ASP A 248 -14.99 10.15 14.42
C ASP A 248 -13.57 10.21 13.86
N SER A 249 -13.43 10.62 12.59
CA SER A 249 -12.12 10.83 11.96
C SER A 249 -11.22 11.73 12.81
N ASN A 250 -9.97 11.33 13.02
CA ASN A 250 -9.08 12.05 13.92
C ASN A 250 -7.60 11.97 13.51
N ARG A 251 -6.74 12.71 14.21
CA ARG A 251 -5.29 12.74 14.01
C ARG A 251 -4.52 12.23 15.24
N ASP A 252 -5.15 11.42 16.06
CA ASP A 252 -4.55 10.88 17.29
C ASP A 252 -3.60 9.73 16.96
N ILE A 253 -2.31 10.03 16.89
CA ILE A 253 -1.25 9.05 16.69
C ILE A 253 -0.92 8.28 17.99
N ASP A 254 -1.19 8.87 19.16
CA ASP A 254 -0.79 8.29 20.45
C ASP A 254 -1.47 6.94 20.69
N ALA A 255 -2.72 6.79 20.24
CA ALA A 255 -3.45 5.53 20.33
C ALA A 255 -2.78 4.38 19.55
N HIS A 256 -1.95 4.71 18.56
CA HIS A 256 -1.23 3.78 17.67
C HIS A 256 0.26 3.73 17.95
N THR A 257 0.75 4.48 18.94
CA THR A 257 2.17 4.45 19.35
C THR A 257 2.45 3.15 20.09
N CYS A 258 3.13 2.23 19.45
CA CYS A 258 3.51 0.93 19.99
C CYS A 258 4.69 0.34 19.22
N SER A 259 5.34 -0.65 19.81
CA SER A 259 6.35 -1.45 19.10
C SER A 259 5.66 -2.60 18.39
N GLY A 260 5.89 -2.71 17.09
CA GLY A 260 5.45 -3.83 16.27
C GLY A 260 6.48 -4.96 16.22
N ALA A 261 6.18 -5.97 15.42
CA ALA A 261 7.11 -7.06 15.18
C ALA A 261 8.18 -6.66 14.15
N VAL A 262 9.43 -6.79 14.51
CA VAL A 262 10.56 -6.72 13.56
C VAL A 262 10.60 -8.03 12.78
N LEU A 263 10.48 -7.94 11.47
CA LEU A 263 10.44 -9.10 10.60
C LEU A 263 11.86 -9.61 10.24
N PRO A 264 12.02 -10.91 10.04
CA PRO A 264 13.30 -11.46 9.62
C PRO A 264 13.63 -11.04 8.18
N ALA A 265 14.92 -10.80 7.92
CA ALA A 265 15.41 -10.52 6.57
C ALA A 265 15.18 -11.71 5.63
N VAL A 266 14.84 -11.42 4.39
CA VAL A 266 14.76 -12.44 3.35
C VAL A 266 16.17 -12.98 3.04
N VAL A 267 16.29 -14.29 3.08
CA VAL A 267 17.52 -14.99 2.68
C VAL A 267 17.21 -15.85 1.47
N LEU A 268 17.78 -15.49 0.33
CA LEU A 268 17.63 -16.30 -0.88
C LEU A 268 18.43 -17.60 -0.73
N GLU A 269 17.76 -18.71 -0.94
CA GLU A 269 18.40 -20.03 -0.96
C GLU A 269 19.36 -20.11 -2.16
N LYS A 270 20.55 -20.60 -1.96
CA LYS A 270 21.47 -20.88 -3.08
C LYS A 270 20.85 -21.96 -3.94
N ALA A 271 20.76 -21.73 -5.24
CA ALA A 271 20.39 -22.79 -6.18
C ALA A 271 21.35 -23.98 -5.99
N VAL A 272 20.83 -25.09 -5.50
CA VAL A 272 21.57 -26.34 -5.48
C VAL A 272 21.64 -26.78 -6.92
N ALA A 273 22.78 -26.54 -7.57
CA ALA A 273 23.04 -27.12 -8.90
C ALA A 273 22.99 -28.64 -8.75
N SER A 274 21.89 -29.25 -9.16
CA SER A 274 21.83 -30.70 -9.37
C SER A 274 22.71 -30.99 -10.59
N LEU A 275 23.92 -31.48 -10.32
CA LEU A 275 24.78 -32.10 -11.32
C LEU A 275 24.16 -33.38 -11.87
#